data_d272c1a92b0cdf50b8f64e15c9d3b13f
#
_entry.id   d272c1a92b0cdf50b8f64e15c9d3b13f
#
_cell.length_a   1.000
_cell.length_b   1.000
_cell.length_c   1.000
_cell.angle_alpha   90.00
_cell.angle_beta   90.00
_cell.angle_gamma   90.00
#
_symmetry.space_group_name_H-M   'P 1'
#
loop_
_entity.id
_entity.type
_entity.pdbx_description
1 polymer ?
#
loop_
_entity_poly.entity_id
_entity_poly.type
_entity_poly.pdbx_seq_one_letter_code
_entity_poly.pdbx_strand_id
1 'polypeptide(L)'
;MSMHRLATRLSCLGLYPTRSSALSTTSIAARYSTAALTSAVDLSNLSDNPGSKSQRLRVGRGQGSGKGNTAARGHKGQKARAGNGGQPKPGYEGGQTRLIDRLPKRGFKNPEHKEFQPLNLDRLQFWIESGRVDATQTITMKHLLDSRCIHNIQDGVKLLGDGKADFKTPINIEVSRASKSAIKAIESCGGKITSVYYNKLGLRALTKPEKFDQLPRFARPMKKKDIAFYTDEANRGYLTGKAEIVGMDH
;
A
#
# COMPACT_ATOMS: atom_id res chain seq x y z
N MET A 1 1.34 66.49 3.26
CA MET A 1 2.76 66.91 3.23
C MET A 1 3.55 65.66 2.86
N SER A 2 3.81 65.45 1.57
CA SER A 2 4.93 65.88 0.75
C SER A 2 6.27 65.40 1.34
N MET A 3 6.98 64.51 0.68
CA MET A 3 8.04 64.68 -0.33
C MET A 3 8.65 63.31 -0.58
N HIS A 4 8.57 62.72 -1.78
CA HIS A 4 9.51 62.87 -2.89
C HIS A 4 11.02 62.92 -2.51
N ARG A 5 11.76 61.87 -2.96
CA ARG A 5 13.06 61.95 -3.68
C ARG A 5 13.41 60.54 -4.12
N LEU A 6 13.33 60.32 -5.41
CA LEU A 6 14.27 60.53 -6.49
C LEU A 6 15.42 59.50 -6.56
N ALA A 7 15.38 58.85 -7.68
CA ALA A 7 16.25 57.92 -8.31
C ALA A 7 17.72 58.36 -8.40
N THR A 8 18.64 57.38 -8.42
CA THR A 8 19.81 57.49 -9.27
C THR A 8 20.15 56.11 -9.85
N ARG A 9 20.15 56.13 -11.16
CA ARG A 9 20.66 55.04 -12.02
C ARG A 9 22.20 54.95 -11.85
N LEU A 10 22.69 53.74 -11.83
CA LEU A 10 24.05 53.47 -12.36
C LEU A 10 24.00 52.17 -13.18
N SER A 11 24.00 52.39 -14.45
CA SER A 11 24.26 51.42 -15.50
C SER A 11 25.74 50.99 -15.43
N CYS A 12 25.97 49.73 -15.21
CA CYS A 12 27.22 49.08 -15.58
C CYS A 12 26.92 47.97 -16.56
N LEU A 13 27.11 48.31 -17.80
CA LEU A 13 27.25 47.39 -18.91
C LEU A 13 28.51 46.54 -18.70
N GLY A 14 28.32 45.32 -18.26
CA GLY A 14 29.33 44.26 -18.30
C GLY A 14 28.96 43.28 -19.37
N LEU A 15 29.54 43.40 -20.54
CA LEU A 15 29.51 42.41 -21.59
C LEU A 15 30.17 41.12 -21.09
N TYR A 16 29.38 40.10 -20.82
CA TYR A 16 29.85 38.73 -20.69
C TYR A 16 29.79 38.05 -22.04
N PRO A 17 30.88 37.45 -22.56
CA PRO A 17 30.82 36.67 -23.79
C PRO A 17 30.00 35.42 -23.56
N THR A 18 28.92 35.26 -24.30
CA THR A 18 28.17 34.03 -24.39
C THR A 18 29.04 32.93 -24.98
N ARG A 19 29.63 32.13 -24.14
CA ARG A 19 30.22 30.87 -24.55
C ARG A 19 29.09 29.90 -24.78
N SER A 20 28.70 29.74 -25.99
CA SER A 20 27.85 28.64 -26.45
C SER A 20 28.63 27.33 -26.31
N SER A 21 28.62 26.73 -25.13
CA SER A 21 28.97 25.34 -25.00
C SER A 21 27.77 24.52 -25.49
N ALA A 22 27.87 24.03 -26.71
CA ALA A 22 27.06 22.94 -27.18
C ALA A 22 27.27 21.76 -26.19
N LEU A 23 26.36 21.64 -25.24
CA LEU A 23 26.24 20.42 -24.44
C LEU A 23 25.78 19.33 -25.40
N SER A 24 26.76 18.56 -25.89
CA SER A 24 26.47 17.26 -26.48
C SER A 24 25.67 16.48 -25.45
N THR A 25 24.40 16.32 -25.71
CA THR A 25 23.53 15.34 -25.05
C THR A 25 24.04 13.96 -25.43
N THR A 26 25.18 13.57 -24.86
CA THR A 26 25.59 12.18 -24.83
C THR A 26 24.59 11.48 -23.93
N SER A 27 23.65 10.82 -24.58
CA SER A 27 22.65 9.98 -23.92
C SER A 27 23.35 9.05 -22.93
N ILE A 28 23.05 9.20 -21.64
CA ILE A 28 23.44 8.28 -20.56
C ILE A 28 22.72 6.91 -20.73
N ALA A 29 22.02 6.72 -21.83
CA ALA A 29 21.23 5.52 -22.12
C ALA A 29 22.04 4.31 -22.62
N ALA A 30 23.35 4.31 -22.61
CA ALA A 30 24.09 3.21 -23.21
C ALA A 30 25.35 2.81 -22.44
N ARG A 31 25.20 2.42 -21.18
CA ARG A 31 26.23 1.61 -20.51
C ARG A 31 25.63 0.50 -19.62
N TYR A 32 24.48 -0.01 -19.96
CA TYR A 32 24.21 -1.39 -19.59
C TYR A 32 24.85 -2.24 -20.67
N SER A 33 26.07 -2.68 -20.41
CA SER A 33 26.78 -3.62 -21.27
C SER A 33 25.87 -4.86 -21.45
N THR A 34 25.36 -5.04 -22.65
CA THR A 34 24.62 -6.25 -23.05
C THR A 34 25.48 -7.52 -22.94
N ALA A 35 26.78 -7.37 -22.68
CA ALA A 35 27.69 -8.49 -22.44
C ALA A 35 27.46 -9.18 -21.07
N ALA A 36 26.73 -8.54 -20.13
CA ALA A 36 26.40 -9.17 -18.85
C ALA A 36 25.16 -10.06 -18.89
N LEU A 37 24.42 -10.07 -19.99
CA LEU A 37 23.16 -10.86 -20.15
C LEU A 37 23.37 -12.25 -20.75
N THR A 38 24.61 -12.63 -21.10
CA THR A 38 24.88 -13.93 -21.74
C THR A 38 25.40 -15.00 -20.79
N SER A 39 25.70 -14.69 -19.54
CA SER A 39 26.00 -15.72 -18.55
C SER A 39 24.69 -16.19 -17.93
N ALA A 40 24.35 -17.46 -18.15
CA ALA A 40 23.24 -18.11 -17.46
C ALA A 40 23.38 -17.85 -15.95
N VAL A 41 22.28 -17.45 -15.29
CA VAL A 41 22.28 -17.21 -13.86
C VAL A 41 22.15 -18.53 -13.15
N ASP A 42 23.26 -18.99 -12.55
CA ASP A 42 23.35 -20.21 -11.77
C ASP A 42 23.46 -19.89 -10.27
N LEU A 43 23.20 -20.87 -9.41
CA LEU A 43 23.37 -20.72 -7.97
C LEU A 43 24.81 -20.35 -7.57
N SER A 44 25.79 -20.67 -8.41
CA SER A 44 27.21 -20.38 -8.18
C SER A 44 27.61 -18.94 -8.51
N ASN A 45 26.85 -18.25 -9.39
CA ASN A 45 27.17 -16.87 -9.83
C ASN A 45 26.23 -15.80 -9.28
N LEU A 46 25.33 -16.19 -8.37
CA LEU A 46 24.48 -15.24 -7.67
C LEU A 46 25.32 -14.32 -6.78
N SER A 47 25.27 -13.03 -7.06
CA SER A 47 25.92 -11.99 -6.25
C SER A 47 25.00 -10.82 -6.05
N ASP A 48 25.14 -10.16 -4.90
CA ASP A 48 24.38 -8.94 -4.64
C ASP A 48 24.89 -7.80 -5.52
N ASN A 49 24.02 -6.88 -5.87
CA ASN A 49 24.41 -5.68 -6.60
C ASN A 49 25.45 -4.87 -5.80
N PRO A 50 26.43 -4.24 -6.46
CA PRO A 50 27.41 -3.40 -5.77
C PRO A 50 26.71 -2.32 -4.92
N GLY A 51 27.04 -2.26 -3.62
CA GLY A 51 26.46 -1.31 -2.68
C GLY A 51 25.13 -1.75 -2.05
N SER A 52 24.57 -2.90 -2.39
CA SER A 52 23.33 -3.43 -1.79
C SER A 52 23.49 -3.85 -0.33
N LYS A 53 24.70 -4.24 0.06
CA LYS A 53 25.06 -4.56 1.45
C LYS A 53 26.16 -3.65 1.96
N SER A 54 25.97 -3.10 3.15
CA SER A 54 27.00 -2.40 3.90
C SER A 54 27.42 -3.21 5.12
N GLN A 55 28.72 -3.19 5.42
CA GLN A 55 29.22 -3.85 6.61
C GLN A 55 28.67 -3.15 7.86
N ARG A 56 28.15 -3.94 8.81
CA ARG A 56 27.66 -3.42 10.10
C ARG A 56 28.80 -2.72 10.84
N LEU A 57 28.57 -1.46 11.22
CA LEU A 57 29.51 -0.70 12.03
C LEU A 57 29.66 -1.35 13.42
N ARG A 58 30.88 -1.79 13.74
CA ARG A 58 31.24 -2.38 15.02
C ARG A 58 31.93 -1.31 15.88
N VAL A 59 31.26 -0.83 16.92
CA VAL A 59 31.81 0.19 17.82
C VAL A 59 32.71 -0.44 18.88
N GLY A 60 33.65 0.36 19.45
CA GLY A 60 34.56 -0.11 20.49
C GLY A 60 35.65 -1.09 20.00
N ARG A 61 36.12 -0.97 18.72
CA ARG A 61 37.09 -1.89 18.10
C ARG A 61 38.43 -1.22 17.77
N GLY A 62 38.85 -0.28 18.60
CA GLY A 62 40.12 0.40 18.47
C GLY A 62 40.03 1.76 17.75
N GLN A 63 41.13 2.50 17.82
CA GLN A 63 41.19 3.89 17.32
C GLN A 63 41.02 3.97 15.81
N GLY A 64 41.58 3.02 15.06
CA GLY A 64 41.48 2.98 13.60
C GLY A 64 40.07 2.85 13.06
N SER A 65 39.10 2.40 13.89
CA SER A 65 37.69 2.33 13.49
C SER A 65 36.98 3.69 13.54
N GLY A 66 37.64 4.76 14.02
CA GLY A 66 37.01 6.06 14.26
C GLY A 66 35.94 6.10 15.38
N LYS A 67 35.61 4.95 15.94
CA LYS A 67 34.60 4.79 17.03
C LYS A 67 35.12 3.80 18.11
N GLY A 68 36.44 3.85 18.39
CA GLY A 68 37.08 2.89 19.29
C GLY A 68 36.82 3.15 20.76
N ASN A 69 37.34 4.20 21.30
CA ASN A 69 37.42 4.43 22.75
C ASN A 69 36.04 4.47 23.43
N THR A 70 35.28 5.52 23.18
CA THR A 70 33.94 5.73 23.82
C THR A 70 32.76 5.19 23.01
N ALA A 71 33.04 4.43 21.95
CA ALA A 71 32.04 3.89 21.04
C ALA A 71 31.08 4.97 20.46
N ALA A 72 31.54 6.19 20.28
CA ALA A 72 30.81 7.39 19.85
C ALA A 72 29.72 7.86 20.85
N ARG A 73 29.78 7.45 22.12
CA ARG A 73 28.84 7.90 23.15
C ARG A 73 29.30 9.12 23.94
N GLY A 74 30.57 9.53 23.75
CA GLY A 74 31.22 10.62 24.52
C GLY A 74 31.54 10.19 25.96
N HIS A 75 31.74 11.19 26.85
CA HIS A 75 32.13 10.99 28.25
C HIS A 75 31.01 11.38 29.21
N LYS A 76 30.88 10.65 30.33
CA LYS A 76 30.11 10.97 31.53
C LYS A 76 28.58 11.17 31.40
N GLY A 77 28.00 11.55 30.32
CA GLY A 77 26.55 11.82 30.19
C GLY A 77 25.65 10.60 30.53
N GLN A 78 24.38 10.83 30.82
CA GLN A 78 23.38 9.78 31.08
C GLN A 78 23.33 8.77 29.92
N LYS A 79 23.42 9.25 28.67
CA LYS A 79 23.37 8.40 27.46
C LYS A 79 24.63 7.57 27.23
N ALA A 80 25.74 7.89 27.92
CA ALA A 80 27.00 7.16 27.81
C ALA A 80 27.08 5.95 28.78
N ARG A 81 26.19 5.85 29.75
CA ARG A 81 26.18 4.77 30.75
C ARG A 81 25.67 3.46 30.13
N ALA A 82 26.05 2.34 30.74
CA ALA A 82 25.60 1.01 30.32
C ALA A 82 24.15 0.73 30.73
N GLY A 83 23.51 -0.20 30.01
CA GLY A 83 22.15 -0.69 30.28
C GLY A 83 21.01 0.24 29.82
N ASN A 84 19.78 -0.21 30.09
CA ASN A 84 18.55 0.53 29.70
C ASN A 84 18.34 1.81 30.55
N GLY A 85 18.98 1.94 31.69
CA GLY A 85 18.90 3.12 32.56
C GLY A 85 19.60 4.37 32.00
N GLY A 86 20.51 4.20 31.02
CA GLY A 86 21.25 5.30 30.40
C GLY A 86 20.47 6.12 29.38
N GLN A 87 19.37 5.61 28.87
CA GLN A 87 18.53 6.31 27.90
C GLN A 87 17.24 6.78 28.56
N PRO A 88 16.87 8.06 28.44
CA PRO A 88 15.56 8.52 28.84
C PRO A 88 14.46 7.70 28.14
N LYS A 89 13.41 7.34 28.86
CA LYS A 89 12.26 6.67 28.24
C LYS A 89 11.65 7.56 27.16
N PRO A 90 11.14 7.01 26.04
CA PRO A 90 10.44 7.80 25.03
C PRO A 90 9.33 8.64 25.66
N GLY A 91 9.27 9.93 25.29
CA GLY A 91 8.29 10.88 25.84
C GLY A 91 8.62 11.43 27.24
N TYR A 92 9.85 11.20 27.77
CA TYR A 92 10.30 11.85 29.01
C TYR A 92 10.55 13.35 28.79
N GLU A 93 9.93 14.18 29.61
CA GLU A 93 9.93 15.63 29.51
C GLU A 93 10.68 16.30 30.69
N GLY A 94 11.79 15.71 31.14
CA GLY A 94 12.64 16.30 32.17
C GLY A 94 12.05 16.37 33.58
N GLY A 95 11.04 15.54 33.89
CA GLY A 95 10.32 15.56 35.18
C GLY A 95 8.97 16.28 35.14
N GLN A 96 8.70 17.05 34.06
CA GLN A 96 7.38 17.62 33.81
C GLN A 96 6.38 16.51 33.45
N THR A 97 5.11 16.68 33.83
CA THR A 97 4.04 15.74 33.44
C THR A 97 3.98 15.62 31.91
N ARG A 98 4.13 14.40 31.39
CA ARG A 98 4.19 14.14 29.97
C ARG A 98 2.88 14.53 29.28
N LEU A 99 2.95 14.99 28.03
CA LEU A 99 1.78 15.37 27.26
C LEU A 99 0.72 14.27 27.23
N ILE A 100 1.15 13.01 27.08
CA ILE A 100 0.25 11.87 27.06
C ILE A 100 -0.53 11.68 28.38
N ASP A 101 0.05 12.10 29.51
CA ASP A 101 -0.59 12.00 30.83
C ASP A 101 -1.49 13.21 31.13
N ARG A 102 -1.28 14.35 30.45
CA ARG A 102 -2.14 15.54 30.55
C ARG A 102 -3.41 15.42 29.73
N LEU A 103 -3.35 14.68 28.61
CA LEU A 103 -4.49 14.51 27.73
C LEU A 103 -5.36 13.37 28.24
N PRO A 104 -6.69 13.54 28.33
CA PRO A 104 -7.58 12.46 28.72
C PRO A 104 -7.58 11.37 27.66
N LYS A 105 -7.66 10.13 28.08
CA LYS A 105 -7.89 9.00 27.20
C LYS A 105 -9.25 9.15 26.53
N ARG A 106 -9.33 9.00 25.22
CA ARG A 106 -10.57 9.20 24.46
C ARG A 106 -10.79 8.04 23.49
N GLY A 107 -12.07 7.68 23.34
CA GLY A 107 -12.52 6.72 22.35
C GLY A 107 -12.36 5.27 22.78
N PHE A 108 -12.80 4.40 21.91
CA PHE A 108 -12.73 2.95 22.07
C PHE A 108 -12.54 2.30 20.69
N LYS A 109 -12.10 1.04 20.69
CA LYS A 109 -12.03 0.24 19.46
C LYS A 109 -13.34 -0.53 19.31
N ASN A 110 -14.04 -0.31 18.20
CA ASN A 110 -15.26 -1.05 17.90
C ASN A 110 -14.92 -2.51 17.54
N PRO A 111 -15.33 -3.52 18.33
CA PRO A 111 -15.04 -4.93 18.07
C PRO A 111 -15.75 -5.47 16.82
N GLU A 112 -16.85 -4.82 16.40
CA GLU A 112 -17.60 -5.18 15.19
C GLU A 112 -17.12 -4.44 13.93
N HIS A 113 -16.00 -3.75 14.00
CA HIS A 113 -15.43 -3.08 12.84
C HIS A 113 -15.06 -4.11 11.77
N LYS A 114 -15.56 -3.90 10.54
CA LYS A 114 -15.22 -4.75 9.40
C LYS A 114 -14.04 -4.17 8.64
N GLU A 115 -13.00 -4.97 8.47
CA GLU A 115 -11.81 -4.62 7.72
C GLU A 115 -11.80 -5.36 6.38
N PHE A 116 -12.00 -4.62 5.29
CA PHE A 116 -11.94 -5.16 3.94
C PHE A 116 -10.56 -4.96 3.36
N GLN A 117 -9.98 -6.02 2.80
CA GLN A 117 -8.70 -5.93 2.11
C GLN A 117 -8.84 -5.12 0.82
N PRO A 118 -8.13 -4.00 0.66
CA PRO A 118 -8.17 -3.22 -0.57
C PRO A 118 -7.44 -3.94 -1.70
N LEU A 119 -8.05 -3.91 -2.89
CA LEU A 119 -7.47 -4.37 -4.14
C LEU A 119 -7.67 -3.30 -5.20
N ASN A 120 -6.61 -2.83 -5.82
CA ASN A 120 -6.63 -1.85 -6.89
C ASN A 120 -6.69 -2.53 -8.27
N LEU A 121 -7.24 -1.83 -9.26
CA LEU A 121 -7.38 -2.36 -10.63
C LEU A 121 -6.04 -2.54 -11.33
N ASP A 122 -5.06 -1.66 -11.09
CA ASP A 122 -3.70 -1.78 -11.61
C ASP A 122 -3.06 -3.10 -11.21
N ARG A 123 -3.17 -3.44 -9.91
CA ARG A 123 -2.64 -4.70 -9.40
C ARG A 123 -3.37 -5.90 -10.00
N LEU A 124 -4.68 -5.82 -10.13
CA LEU A 124 -5.47 -6.90 -10.74
C LEU A 124 -5.08 -7.11 -12.20
N GLN A 125 -4.94 -6.03 -12.98
CA GLN A 125 -4.50 -6.08 -14.37
C GLN A 125 -3.12 -6.74 -14.50
N PHE A 126 -2.17 -6.34 -13.67
CA PHE A 126 -0.82 -6.95 -13.66
C PHE A 126 -0.85 -8.45 -13.39
N TRP A 127 -1.72 -8.93 -12.47
CA TRP A 127 -1.86 -10.37 -12.19
C TRP A 127 -2.51 -11.15 -13.31
N ILE A 128 -3.44 -10.54 -14.05
CA ILE A 128 -4.05 -11.12 -15.24
C ILE A 128 -3.02 -11.20 -16.38
N GLU A 129 -2.28 -10.12 -16.64
CA GLU A 129 -1.23 -10.08 -17.67
C GLU A 129 -0.08 -11.06 -17.38
N SER A 130 0.25 -11.27 -16.12
CA SER A 130 1.24 -12.28 -15.71
C SER A 130 0.73 -13.73 -15.78
N GLY A 131 -0.55 -13.95 -16.16
CA GLY A 131 -1.15 -15.29 -16.26
C GLY A 131 -1.41 -15.99 -14.93
N ARG A 132 -1.41 -15.23 -13.81
CA ARG A 132 -1.66 -15.79 -12.48
C ARG A 132 -3.14 -15.82 -12.10
N VAL A 133 -3.93 -15.04 -12.77
CA VAL A 133 -5.39 -14.98 -12.61
C VAL A 133 -6.05 -15.12 -13.96
N ASP A 134 -6.94 -16.07 -14.12
CA ASP A 134 -7.65 -16.34 -15.36
C ASP A 134 -8.82 -15.37 -15.50
N ALA A 135 -8.80 -14.54 -16.55
CA ALA A 135 -9.86 -13.59 -16.86
C ALA A 135 -11.13 -14.26 -17.45
N THR A 136 -11.02 -15.48 -18.00
CA THR A 136 -12.12 -16.20 -18.64
C THR A 136 -13.15 -16.72 -17.64
N GLN A 137 -12.69 -17.02 -16.41
CA GLN A 137 -13.55 -17.52 -15.34
C GLN A 137 -14.01 -16.39 -14.43
N THR A 138 -15.10 -16.62 -13.69
CA THR A 138 -15.52 -15.69 -12.64
C THR A 138 -14.46 -15.65 -11.53
N ILE A 139 -13.82 -14.50 -11.36
CA ILE A 139 -12.81 -14.30 -10.34
C ILE A 139 -13.48 -14.15 -8.98
N THR A 140 -13.29 -15.13 -8.11
CA THR A 140 -13.75 -15.10 -6.72
C THR A 140 -12.65 -14.64 -5.78
N MET A 141 -13.00 -14.30 -4.54
CA MET A 141 -12.01 -13.93 -3.52
C MET A 141 -11.01 -15.08 -3.22
N LYS A 142 -11.40 -16.35 -3.45
CA LYS A 142 -10.50 -17.50 -3.34
C LYS A 142 -9.40 -17.43 -4.41
N HIS A 143 -9.75 -17.20 -5.67
CA HIS A 143 -8.78 -17.08 -6.76
C HIS A 143 -7.76 -15.96 -6.50
N LEU A 144 -8.21 -14.83 -5.91
CA LEU A 144 -7.33 -13.73 -5.53
C LEU A 144 -6.35 -14.10 -4.40
N LEU A 145 -6.76 -14.97 -3.48
CA LEU A 145 -5.91 -15.46 -2.40
C LEU A 145 -4.89 -16.49 -2.92
N ASP A 146 -5.34 -17.45 -3.73
CA ASP A 146 -4.52 -18.54 -4.27
C ASP A 146 -3.44 -18.00 -5.22
N SER A 147 -3.78 -17.00 -6.05
CA SER A 147 -2.82 -16.29 -6.90
C SER A 147 -1.84 -15.39 -6.16
N ARG A 148 -2.00 -15.22 -4.85
CA ARG A 148 -1.24 -14.25 -4.03
C ARG A 148 -1.41 -12.78 -4.46
N CYS A 149 -2.44 -12.47 -5.23
CA CYS A 149 -2.84 -11.11 -5.48
C CYS A 149 -3.18 -10.39 -4.17
N ILE A 150 -3.80 -11.12 -3.24
CA ILE A 150 -4.09 -10.70 -1.88
C ILE A 150 -3.46 -11.71 -0.91
N HIS A 151 -2.80 -11.24 0.13
CA HIS A 151 -2.12 -12.13 1.09
C HIS A 151 -3.04 -12.59 2.22
N ASN A 152 -4.04 -11.81 2.57
CA ASN A 152 -4.98 -12.12 3.65
C ASN A 152 -6.38 -11.60 3.32
N ILE A 153 -7.40 -12.37 3.68
CA ILE A 153 -8.80 -11.94 3.61
C ILE A 153 -9.32 -11.91 5.05
N GLN A 154 -9.60 -10.71 5.57
CA GLN A 154 -10.14 -10.53 6.91
C GLN A 154 -11.68 -10.66 6.89
N ASP A 155 -12.39 -9.57 6.53
CA ASP A 155 -13.85 -9.55 6.42
C ASP A 155 -14.33 -9.52 4.95
N GLY A 156 -13.40 -9.67 4.01
CA GLY A 156 -13.64 -9.67 2.57
C GLY A 156 -12.71 -8.76 1.79
N VAL A 157 -12.98 -8.60 0.50
CA VAL A 157 -12.21 -7.79 -0.42
C VAL A 157 -13.01 -6.58 -0.87
N LYS A 158 -12.34 -5.41 -0.93
CA LYS A 158 -12.89 -4.18 -1.49
C LYS A 158 -12.10 -3.75 -2.71
N LEU A 159 -12.74 -3.76 -3.87
CA LEU A 159 -12.15 -3.32 -5.12
C LEU A 159 -12.13 -1.79 -5.20
N LEU A 160 -10.97 -1.23 -5.51
CA LEU A 160 -10.73 0.21 -5.64
C LEU A 160 -10.34 0.56 -7.08
N GLY A 161 -10.64 1.79 -7.49
CA GLY A 161 -10.50 2.24 -8.88
C GLY A 161 -9.16 2.87 -9.24
N ASP A 162 -8.10 2.62 -8.48
CA ASP A 162 -6.76 3.03 -8.88
C ASP A 162 -6.28 2.18 -10.06
N GLY A 163 -5.63 2.80 -11.06
CA GLY A 163 -5.31 2.14 -12.33
C GLY A 163 -6.49 2.01 -13.32
N LYS A 164 -7.60 2.74 -13.09
CA LYS A 164 -8.79 2.68 -13.96
C LYS A 164 -8.52 3.06 -15.42
N ALA A 165 -7.51 3.89 -15.70
CA ALA A 165 -7.17 4.34 -17.04
C ALA A 165 -6.45 3.24 -17.84
N ASP A 166 -5.70 2.40 -17.16
CA ASP A 166 -4.87 1.36 -17.77
C ASP A 166 -5.57 0.00 -17.83
N PHE A 167 -6.73 -0.09 -17.19
CA PHE A 167 -7.51 -1.33 -17.12
C PHE A 167 -8.19 -1.62 -18.46
N LYS A 168 -7.87 -2.77 -19.10
CA LYS A 168 -8.31 -3.11 -20.47
C LYS A 168 -9.03 -4.44 -20.58
N THR A 169 -8.82 -5.35 -19.63
CA THR A 169 -9.29 -6.72 -19.74
C THR A 169 -10.74 -6.86 -19.26
N PRO A 170 -11.67 -7.40 -20.06
CA PRO A 170 -13.02 -7.71 -19.61
C PRO A 170 -12.97 -8.86 -18.59
N ILE A 171 -13.50 -8.65 -17.40
CA ILE A 171 -13.51 -9.65 -16.33
C ILE A 171 -14.86 -9.77 -15.66
N ASN A 172 -15.16 -10.96 -15.19
CA ASN A 172 -16.27 -11.22 -14.28
C ASN A 172 -15.72 -11.42 -12.87
N ILE A 173 -16.10 -10.56 -11.92
CA ILE A 173 -15.54 -10.61 -10.57
C ILE A 173 -16.62 -10.57 -9.48
N GLU A 174 -16.45 -11.43 -8.46
CA GLU A 174 -17.25 -11.47 -7.26
C GLU A 174 -16.43 -11.06 -6.05
N VAL A 175 -16.79 -9.91 -5.44
CA VAL A 175 -16.11 -9.33 -4.28
C VAL A 175 -17.09 -8.90 -3.21
N SER A 176 -16.61 -8.65 -2.00
CA SER A 176 -17.48 -8.18 -0.92
C SER A 176 -17.97 -6.76 -1.12
N ARG A 177 -17.11 -5.89 -1.64
CA ARG A 177 -17.44 -4.48 -1.92
C ARG A 177 -16.64 -3.94 -3.09
N ALA A 178 -17.20 -2.93 -3.77
CA ALA A 178 -16.50 -2.20 -4.81
C ALA A 178 -16.75 -0.69 -4.69
N SER A 179 -15.79 0.11 -5.16
CA SER A 179 -15.99 1.55 -5.31
C SER A 179 -16.72 1.84 -6.61
N LYS A 180 -17.49 2.94 -6.65
CA LYS A 180 -18.24 3.35 -7.85
C LYS A 180 -17.33 3.57 -9.07
N SER A 181 -16.10 4.05 -8.85
CA SER A 181 -15.09 4.23 -9.90
C SER A 181 -14.59 2.90 -10.48
N ALA A 182 -14.39 1.89 -9.63
CA ALA A 182 -13.98 0.56 -10.06
C ALA A 182 -15.09 -0.15 -10.84
N ILE A 183 -16.35 -0.02 -10.40
CA ILE A 183 -17.51 -0.58 -11.10
C ILE A 183 -17.59 -0.01 -12.52
N LYS A 184 -17.53 1.32 -12.65
CA LYS A 184 -17.58 1.99 -13.96
C LYS A 184 -16.42 1.56 -14.87
N ALA A 185 -15.22 1.40 -14.33
CA ALA A 185 -14.05 0.99 -15.12
C ALA A 185 -14.20 -0.45 -15.65
N ILE A 186 -14.65 -1.39 -14.85
CA ILE A 186 -14.86 -2.78 -15.28
C ILE A 186 -15.99 -2.87 -16.32
N GLU A 187 -17.11 -2.18 -16.09
CA GLU A 187 -18.23 -2.16 -17.01
C GLU A 187 -17.90 -1.50 -18.33
N SER A 188 -17.06 -0.43 -18.33
CA SER A 188 -16.59 0.19 -19.58
C SER A 188 -15.71 -0.74 -20.42
N CYS A 189 -15.03 -1.70 -19.81
CA CYS A 189 -14.26 -2.74 -20.49
C CYS A 189 -15.11 -3.97 -20.89
N GLY A 190 -16.43 -3.95 -20.65
CA GLY A 190 -17.34 -5.06 -20.97
C GLY A 190 -17.34 -6.18 -19.92
N GLY A 191 -16.75 -5.96 -18.75
CA GLY A 191 -16.77 -6.90 -17.63
C GLY A 191 -18.03 -6.77 -16.75
N LYS A 192 -18.18 -7.72 -15.82
CA LYS A 192 -19.28 -7.73 -14.85
C LYS A 192 -18.73 -7.79 -13.43
N ILE A 193 -19.32 -7.01 -12.55
CA ILE A 193 -18.98 -7.05 -11.12
C ILE A 193 -20.24 -7.38 -10.30
N THR A 194 -20.05 -8.22 -9.27
CA THR A 194 -21.12 -8.57 -8.34
C THR A 194 -20.61 -8.42 -6.91
N SER A 195 -21.29 -7.59 -6.12
CA SER A 195 -21.02 -7.44 -4.70
C SER A 195 -21.77 -8.49 -3.91
N VAL A 196 -21.06 -9.41 -3.25
CA VAL A 196 -21.64 -10.55 -2.52
C VAL A 196 -21.32 -10.44 -1.03
N TYR A 197 -22.33 -10.67 -0.19
CA TYR A 197 -22.17 -10.69 1.26
C TYR A 197 -21.63 -12.03 1.73
N TYR A 198 -20.59 -11.97 2.56
CA TYR A 198 -20.07 -13.13 3.28
C TYR A 198 -19.93 -12.80 4.76
N ASN A 199 -20.33 -13.73 5.61
CA ASN A 199 -19.95 -13.72 7.03
C ASN A 199 -18.60 -14.45 7.19
N LYS A 200 -18.02 -14.44 8.39
CA LYS A 200 -16.72 -15.09 8.66
C LYS A 200 -16.73 -16.59 8.34
N LEU A 201 -17.83 -17.26 8.60
CA LEU A 201 -18.01 -18.68 8.28
C LEU A 201 -18.05 -18.90 6.77
N GLY A 202 -18.84 -18.11 6.04
CA GLY A 202 -18.94 -18.18 4.58
C GLY A 202 -17.60 -17.86 3.88
N LEU A 203 -16.84 -16.86 4.37
CA LEU A 203 -15.50 -16.59 3.87
C LEU A 203 -14.54 -17.76 4.11
N ARG A 204 -14.62 -18.38 5.27
CA ARG A 204 -13.81 -19.59 5.55
C ARG A 204 -14.19 -20.76 4.66
N ALA A 205 -15.48 -20.95 4.41
CA ALA A 205 -15.98 -22.01 3.51
C ALA A 205 -15.54 -21.75 2.06
N LEU A 206 -15.54 -20.49 1.61
CA LEU A 206 -15.06 -20.11 0.28
C LEU A 206 -13.54 -20.31 0.13
N THR A 207 -12.75 -19.90 1.12
CA THR A 207 -11.28 -19.93 1.04
C THR A 207 -10.70 -21.31 1.31
N LYS A 208 -11.30 -22.08 2.21
CA LYS A 208 -10.83 -23.39 2.67
C LYS A 208 -11.95 -24.43 2.72
N PRO A 209 -12.51 -24.82 1.57
CA PRO A 209 -13.62 -25.76 1.53
C PRO A 209 -13.24 -27.15 2.08
N GLU A 210 -11.98 -27.53 1.97
CA GLU A 210 -11.41 -28.78 2.49
C GLU A 210 -11.55 -28.99 4.01
N LYS A 211 -11.85 -27.92 4.76
CA LYS A 211 -12.05 -27.99 6.22
C LYS A 211 -13.50 -28.24 6.62
N PHE A 212 -14.37 -28.47 5.65
CA PHE A 212 -15.80 -28.68 5.88
C PHE A 212 -16.22 -29.99 5.22
N ASP A 213 -16.79 -30.88 5.99
CA ASP A 213 -17.39 -32.12 5.46
C ASP A 213 -18.63 -31.79 4.62
N GLN A 214 -19.40 -30.80 5.05
CA GLN A 214 -20.51 -30.22 4.31
C GLN A 214 -20.40 -28.71 4.27
N LEU A 215 -20.53 -28.12 3.09
CA LEU A 215 -20.47 -26.67 2.94
C LEU A 215 -21.67 -26.00 3.61
N PRO A 216 -21.46 -25.00 4.48
CA PRO A 216 -22.54 -24.29 5.13
C PRO A 216 -23.33 -23.45 4.13
N ARG A 217 -24.63 -23.26 4.38
CA ARG A 217 -25.42 -22.31 3.61
C ARG A 217 -24.88 -20.89 3.78
N PHE A 218 -24.88 -20.14 2.69
CA PHE A 218 -24.45 -18.74 2.74
C PHE A 218 -25.42 -17.91 3.57
N ALA A 219 -24.86 -17.16 4.53
CA ALA A 219 -25.66 -16.28 5.38
C ALA A 219 -26.08 -15.02 4.60
N ARG A 220 -27.31 -14.56 4.87
CA ARG A 220 -27.82 -13.29 4.36
C ARG A 220 -27.41 -12.14 5.29
N PRO A 221 -27.30 -10.89 4.78
CA PRO A 221 -27.04 -9.73 5.61
C PRO A 221 -28.23 -9.46 6.55
N MET A 222 -27.94 -9.26 7.85
CA MET A 222 -28.97 -8.95 8.86
C MET A 222 -28.99 -7.46 9.24
N LYS A 223 -27.82 -6.77 9.13
CA LYS A 223 -27.73 -5.35 9.49
C LYS A 223 -28.36 -4.49 8.41
N LYS A 224 -29.20 -3.52 8.77
CA LYS A 224 -29.88 -2.58 7.84
C LYS A 224 -28.89 -1.96 6.84
N LYS A 225 -27.69 -1.55 7.29
CA LYS A 225 -26.64 -0.98 6.42
C LYS A 225 -26.12 -1.96 5.36
N ASP A 226 -25.96 -3.23 5.73
CA ASP A 226 -25.50 -4.25 4.79
C ASP A 226 -26.63 -4.64 3.83
N ILE A 227 -27.87 -4.76 4.31
CA ILE A 227 -29.04 -5.01 3.47
C ILE A 227 -29.15 -3.90 2.41
N ALA A 228 -29.18 -2.63 2.83
CA ALA A 228 -29.24 -1.49 1.91
C ALA A 228 -28.10 -1.49 0.89
N PHE A 229 -26.87 -1.85 1.30
CA PHE A 229 -25.71 -1.90 0.39
C PHE A 229 -25.87 -2.99 -0.69
N TYR A 230 -26.31 -4.21 -0.30
CA TYR A 230 -26.39 -5.35 -1.22
C TYR A 230 -27.70 -5.43 -2.03
N THR A 231 -28.70 -4.60 -1.72
CA THR A 231 -29.91 -4.41 -2.55
C THR A 231 -29.76 -3.24 -3.52
N ASP A 232 -28.79 -2.34 -3.29
CA ASP A 232 -28.56 -1.17 -4.14
C ASP A 232 -27.95 -1.58 -5.48
N GLU A 233 -28.57 -1.19 -6.57
CA GLU A 233 -28.10 -1.40 -7.93
C GLU A 233 -26.80 -0.63 -8.21
N ALA A 234 -26.62 0.56 -7.64
CA ALA A 234 -25.41 1.35 -7.79
C ALA A 234 -24.15 0.65 -7.25
N ASN A 235 -24.31 -0.28 -6.31
CA ASN A 235 -23.26 -1.09 -5.73
C ASN A 235 -23.15 -2.49 -6.35
N ARG A 236 -23.97 -2.78 -7.37
CA ARG A 236 -24.06 -4.12 -8.03
C ARG A 236 -24.24 -5.24 -7.01
N GLY A 237 -25.13 -5.01 -6.04
CA GLY A 237 -25.45 -5.98 -5.01
C GLY A 237 -26.13 -7.23 -5.57
N TYR A 238 -25.79 -8.41 -5.05
CA TYR A 238 -26.35 -9.69 -5.50
C TYR A 238 -27.87 -9.89 -5.15
N LEU A 239 -28.41 -9.03 -4.28
CA LEU A 239 -29.83 -9.02 -3.89
C LEU A 239 -30.66 -8.01 -4.71
N THR A 240 -30.07 -7.31 -5.66
CA THR A 240 -30.77 -6.39 -6.55
C THR A 240 -31.88 -7.12 -7.29
N GLY A 241 -33.12 -6.62 -7.29
CA GLY A 241 -34.28 -7.25 -7.86
C GLY A 241 -34.92 -8.39 -7.03
N LYS A 242 -34.33 -8.73 -5.87
CA LYS A 242 -34.84 -9.78 -4.96
C LYS A 242 -35.40 -9.18 -3.65
N ALA A 243 -35.89 -7.98 -3.70
CA ALA A 243 -36.40 -7.24 -2.53
C ALA A 243 -37.49 -7.98 -1.75
N GLU A 244 -38.30 -8.82 -2.42
CA GLU A 244 -39.34 -9.63 -1.80
C GLU A 244 -38.85 -10.71 -0.83
N ILE A 245 -37.54 -11.07 -0.92
CA ILE A 245 -36.96 -12.13 -0.08
C ILE A 245 -36.37 -11.57 1.22
N VAL A 246 -36.14 -10.27 1.27
CA VAL A 246 -35.65 -9.57 2.47
C VAL A 246 -36.91 -9.01 3.13
N GLY A 247 -37.60 -9.79 3.99
CA GLY A 247 -38.78 -9.35 4.72
C GLY A 247 -38.64 -7.94 5.28
N MET A 248 -39.02 -6.96 4.50
CA MET A 248 -39.32 -5.60 4.94
C MET A 248 -40.81 -5.57 5.23
N ASP A 249 -41.27 -6.49 6.08
CA ASP A 249 -42.53 -6.30 6.78
C ASP A 249 -42.26 -5.24 7.84
N HIS A 250 -42.97 -4.13 7.73
CA HIS A 250 -42.93 -2.94 8.56
C HIS A 250 -43.22 -3.21 10.04
#